data_d298a60c289b63e8ce6fca6751267801
#
_entry.id   d298a60c289b63e8ce6fca6751267801
#
_cell.length_a   1.000
_cell.length_b   1.000
_cell.length_c   1.000
_cell.angle_alpha   90.00
_cell.angle_beta   90.00
_cell.angle_gamma   90.00
#
_symmetry.space_group_name_H-M   'P 1'
#
loop_
_entity.id
_entity.type
_entity.pdbx_description
1 polymer ?
#
loop_
_entity_poly.entity_id
_entity_poly.type
_entity_poly.pdbx_seq_one_letter_code
_entity_poly.pdbx_strand_id
1 'polypeptide(L)'
;QDYPFTRTRAEFDSLMNQEYSAVGLNTGSVRQYYRENSYGQLDVISTVVGPFRADKKRSKYSWKHTGNKLEGRQEIRELVREAINHAKDYVDFSTLDGDGDGYVDCVHVVFAGEGLSSGSTDSYIWPHNSELLIAVNHDNVKAKTYMITPELYKQGQIAAIGTICHEFGHILGAPDYYDLRYTDADADQC
;
A
#
# COMPACT_ATOMS: atom_id res chain seq x y z
N GLN A 1 -13.70 -14.40 -8.73
CA GLN A 1 -13.09 -15.23 -7.71
C GLN A 1 -12.72 -14.32 -6.55
N ASP A 2 -13.21 -14.61 -5.34
CA ASP A 2 -12.82 -13.88 -4.15
C ASP A 2 -11.45 -14.41 -3.71
N TYR A 3 -10.50 -13.51 -3.49
CA TYR A 3 -9.19 -13.85 -2.96
C TYR A 3 -9.20 -13.52 -1.45
N PRO A 4 -9.26 -14.53 -0.56
CA PRO A 4 -9.11 -14.27 0.86
C PRO A 4 -7.65 -13.93 1.16
N PHE A 5 -7.43 -13.13 2.20
CA PHE A 5 -6.10 -12.97 2.78
C PHE A 5 -5.60 -14.33 3.31
N THR A 6 -4.33 -14.61 3.07
CA THR A 6 -3.63 -15.80 3.56
C THR A 6 -2.68 -15.46 4.70
N ARG A 7 -2.37 -14.18 4.87
CA ARG A 7 -1.50 -13.64 5.91
C ARG A 7 -2.31 -12.96 7.02
N THR A 8 -1.76 -12.99 8.20
CA THR A 8 -2.41 -12.44 9.38
C THR A 8 -2.12 -10.95 9.58
N ARG A 9 -3.00 -10.25 10.30
CA ARG A 9 -2.75 -8.88 10.74
C ARG A 9 -1.44 -8.76 11.51
N ALA A 10 -1.12 -9.73 12.37
CA ALA A 10 0.10 -9.71 13.16
C ALA A 10 1.38 -9.82 12.32
N GLU A 11 1.36 -10.56 11.20
CA GLU A 11 2.47 -10.58 10.24
C GLU A 11 2.67 -9.21 9.60
N PHE A 12 1.58 -8.53 9.22
CA PHE A 12 1.67 -7.17 8.67
C PHE A 12 2.09 -6.15 9.73
N ASP A 13 1.61 -6.25 10.96
CA ASP A 13 2.06 -5.37 12.04
C ASP A 13 3.57 -5.53 12.29
N SER A 14 4.06 -6.76 12.31
CA SER A 14 5.49 -7.06 12.41
C SER A 14 6.27 -6.48 11.22
N LEU A 15 5.75 -6.65 9.99
CA LEU A 15 6.37 -6.14 8.77
C LEU A 15 6.47 -4.61 8.74
N MET A 16 5.48 -3.93 9.30
CA MET A 16 5.45 -2.47 9.33
C MET A 16 6.27 -1.89 10.49
N ASN A 17 6.16 -2.45 11.69
CA ASN A 17 6.56 -1.78 12.93
C ASN A 17 7.72 -2.42 13.71
N GLN A 18 7.91 -3.75 13.62
CA GLN A 18 8.79 -4.48 14.51
C GLN A 18 10.26 -4.35 14.10
N GLU A 19 11.12 -3.92 15.02
CA GLU A 19 12.57 -3.99 14.80
C GLU A 19 13.01 -5.45 14.57
N TYR A 20 13.89 -5.64 13.59
CA TYR A 20 14.38 -6.98 13.20
C TYR A 20 13.28 -7.97 12.82
N SER A 21 12.22 -7.47 12.17
CA SER A 21 11.18 -8.34 11.61
C SER A 21 11.79 -9.37 10.65
N ALA A 22 11.41 -10.64 10.82
CA ALA A 22 11.84 -11.74 9.96
C ALA A 22 10.64 -12.41 9.28
N VAL A 23 9.62 -11.64 8.92
CA VAL A 23 8.41 -12.15 8.25
C VAL A 23 8.72 -12.44 6.77
N GLY A 24 8.54 -13.67 6.36
CA GLY A 24 8.88 -14.14 5.02
C GLY A 24 10.39 -14.05 4.75
N LEU A 25 10.76 -13.37 3.67
CA LEU A 25 12.16 -13.11 3.31
C LEU A 25 12.65 -11.73 3.78
N ASN A 26 11.85 -11.00 4.55
CA ASN A 26 12.22 -9.69 5.03
C ASN A 26 13.19 -9.81 6.23
N THR A 27 14.21 -8.98 6.25
CA THR A 27 15.22 -8.90 7.31
C THR A 27 15.11 -7.63 8.14
N GLY A 28 13.96 -7.00 8.12
CA GLY A 28 13.63 -5.79 8.84
C GLY A 28 12.19 -5.35 8.57
N SER A 29 11.76 -4.26 9.16
CA SER A 29 10.47 -3.65 8.94
C SER A 29 10.56 -2.34 8.15
N VAL A 30 9.42 -1.83 7.70
CA VAL A 30 9.34 -0.50 7.08
C VAL A 30 9.82 0.58 8.06
N ARG A 31 9.41 0.51 9.33
CA ARG A 31 9.86 1.42 10.38
C ARG A 31 11.38 1.39 10.56
N GLN A 32 11.96 0.19 10.65
CA GLN A 32 13.41 0.03 10.79
C GLN A 32 14.14 0.61 9.57
N TYR A 33 13.68 0.31 8.36
CA TYR A 33 14.26 0.84 7.12
C TYR A 33 14.34 2.38 7.15
N TYR A 34 13.26 3.05 7.48
CA TYR A 34 13.23 4.52 7.50
C TYR A 34 14.04 5.11 8.65
N ARG A 35 14.03 4.49 9.83
CA ARG A 35 14.88 4.94 10.95
C ARG A 35 16.36 4.85 10.61
N GLU A 36 16.80 3.75 10.01
CA GLU A 36 18.21 3.56 9.62
C GLU A 36 18.63 4.55 8.53
N ASN A 37 17.82 4.68 7.46
CA ASN A 37 18.14 5.55 6.33
C ASN A 37 18.05 7.05 6.64
N SER A 38 17.27 7.43 7.66
CA SER A 38 17.16 8.82 8.14
C SER A 38 18.10 9.14 9.30
N TYR A 39 18.97 8.23 9.69
CA TYR A 39 19.82 8.39 10.89
C TYR A 39 18.99 8.63 12.16
N GLY A 40 17.85 7.98 12.30
CA GLY A 40 16.94 8.07 13.44
C GLY A 40 16.03 9.30 13.45
N GLN A 41 16.03 10.11 12.37
CA GLN A 41 15.21 11.33 12.31
C GLN A 41 13.76 11.06 11.92
N LEU A 42 13.49 9.99 11.18
CA LEU A 42 12.14 9.59 10.77
C LEU A 42 11.76 8.27 11.44
N ASP A 43 10.67 8.27 12.19
CA ASP A 43 10.09 7.09 12.84
C ASP A 43 8.67 6.84 12.28
N VAL A 44 8.57 5.93 11.32
CA VAL A 44 7.29 5.59 10.66
C VAL A 44 6.56 4.54 11.50
N ILE A 45 5.48 4.94 12.17
CA ILE A 45 4.65 4.06 12.97
C ILE A 45 3.33 3.82 12.26
N SER A 46 2.93 2.55 12.12
CA SER A 46 1.73 2.17 11.41
C SER A 46 0.70 1.51 12.32
N THR A 47 -0.56 1.91 12.21
CA THR A 47 -1.69 1.20 12.83
C THR A 47 -2.28 0.22 11.83
N VAL A 48 -2.13 -1.07 12.09
CA VAL A 48 -2.59 -2.15 11.19
C VAL A 48 -3.95 -2.68 11.62
N VAL A 49 -4.92 -2.63 10.73
CA VAL A 49 -6.30 -3.10 10.97
C VAL A 49 -6.80 -3.99 9.83
N GLY A 50 -7.87 -4.71 10.06
CA GLY A 50 -8.46 -5.64 9.10
C GLY A 50 -8.05 -7.10 9.34
N PRO A 51 -8.22 -7.99 8.33
CA PRO A 51 -8.66 -7.69 6.98
C PRO A 51 -10.15 -7.33 6.87
N PHE A 52 -10.49 -6.53 5.88
CA PHE A 52 -11.86 -6.18 5.53
C PHE A 52 -12.25 -6.79 4.20
N ARG A 53 -13.55 -7.06 4.02
CA ARG A 53 -14.07 -7.54 2.74
C ARG A 53 -14.47 -6.34 1.88
N ALA A 54 -13.90 -6.25 0.69
CA ALA A 54 -14.27 -5.25 -0.31
C ALA A 54 -15.66 -5.55 -0.91
N ASP A 55 -16.39 -4.52 -1.32
CA ASP A 55 -17.76 -4.63 -1.87
C ASP A 55 -17.79 -5.31 -3.23
N LYS A 56 -16.74 -5.15 -4.03
CA LYS A 56 -16.62 -5.71 -5.37
C LYS A 56 -15.56 -6.81 -5.42
N LYS A 57 -15.66 -7.68 -6.41
CA LYS A 57 -14.60 -8.65 -6.73
C LYS A 57 -13.31 -7.91 -7.12
N ARG A 58 -12.16 -8.45 -6.75
CA ARG A 58 -10.84 -7.90 -7.07
C ARG A 58 -10.66 -7.49 -8.54
N SER A 59 -11.19 -8.27 -9.48
CA SER A 59 -11.12 -7.96 -10.92
C SER A 59 -11.77 -6.63 -11.30
N LYS A 60 -12.72 -6.14 -10.50
CA LYS A 60 -13.42 -4.87 -10.74
C LYS A 60 -12.57 -3.65 -10.39
N TYR A 61 -11.60 -3.79 -9.50
CA TYR A 61 -10.68 -2.74 -9.11
C TYR A 61 -9.47 -2.63 -10.05
N SER A 62 -9.54 -3.19 -11.25
CA SER A 62 -8.43 -3.28 -12.17
C SER A 62 -8.71 -2.47 -13.45
N TRP A 63 -7.71 -1.74 -13.92
CA TRP A 63 -7.81 -0.98 -15.17
C TRP A 63 -7.95 -1.88 -16.42
N LYS A 64 -7.48 -3.13 -16.39
CA LYS A 64 -7.66 -4.08 -17.48
C LYS A 64 -9.10 -4.52 -17.67
N HIS A 65 -9.89 -4.51 -16.59
CA HIS A 65 -11.30 -4.87 -16.67
C HIS A 65 -12.10 -3.81 -17.43
N THR A 66 -11.78 -2.55 -17.20
CA THR A 66 -12.48 -1.41 -17.83
C THR A 66 -11.96 -1.12 -19.23
N GLY A 67 -10.76 -1.60 -19.59
CA GLY A 67 -10.06 -1.22 -20.82
C GLY A 67 -9.61 0.25 -20.84
N ASN A 68 -9.84 0.98 -19.76
CA ASN A 68 -9.56 2.40 -19.62
C ASN A 68 -8.79 2.68 -18.33
N LYS A 69 -7.60 3.25 -18.45
CA LYS A 69 -6.72 3.57 -17.30
C LYS A 69 -7.37 4.55 -16.32
N LEU A 70 -8.19 5.50 -16.78
CA LEU A 70 -8.84 6.48 -15.91
C LEU A 70 -9.93 5.82 -15.05
N GLU A 71 -10.74 4.95 -15.63
CA GLU A 71 -11.76 4.18 -14.90
C GLU A 71 -11.10 3.24 -13.89
N GLY A 72 -10.02 2.55 -14.26
CA GLY A 72 -9.29 1.70 -13.36
C GLY A 72 -8.73 2.44 -12.14
N ARG A 73 -8.24 3.67 -12.32
CA ARG A 73 -7.80 4.52 -11.21
C ARG A 73 -8.95 4.94 -10.30
N GLN A 74 -10.13 5.17 -10.87
CA GLN A 74 -11.31 5.51 -10.08
C GLN A 74 -11.78 4.32 -9.23
N GLU A 75 -11.83 3.12 -9.80
CA GLU A 75 -12.16 1.89 -9.06
C GLU A 75 -11.20 1.63 -7.90
N ILE A 76 -9.91 1.87 -8.08
CA ILE A 76 -8.92 1.75 -6.99
C ILE A 76 -9.16 2.80 -5.91
N ARG A 77 -9.48 4.05 -6.27
CA ARG A 77 -9.84 5.08 -5.29
C ARG A 77 -11.10 4.73 -4.50
N GLU A 78 -12.06 4.04 -5.13
CA GLU A 78 -13.23 3.51 -4.43
C GLU A 78 -12.84 2.43 -3.42
N LEU A 79 -11.96 1.48 -3.80
CA LEU A 79 -11.43 0.47 -2.88
C LEU A 79 -10.74 1.10 -1.66
N VAL A 80 -9.92 2.14 -1.90
CA VAL A 80 -9.26 2.87 -0.80
C VAL A 80 -10.28 3.55 0.09
N ARG A 81 -11.31 4.18 -0.48
CA ARG A 81 -12.40 4.81 0.27
C ARG A 81 -13.19 3.79 1.10
N GLU A 82 -13.48 2.62 0.53
CA GLU A 82 -14.10 1.51 1.25
C GLU A 82 -13.23 1.09 2.45
N ALA A 83 -11.92 0.89 2.23
CA ALA A 83 -10.99 0.50 3.29
C ALA A 83 -10.94 1.52 4.44
N ILE A 84 -10.87 2.83 4.14
CA ILE A 84 -10.91 3.90 5.14
C ILE A 84 -12.23 3.84 5.94
N ASN A 85 -13.37 3.68 5.25
CA ASN A 85 -14.67 3.62 5.92
C ASN A 85 -14.85 2.35 6.76
N HIS A 86 -14.23 1.24 6.40
CA HIS A 86 -14.20 0.05 7.25
C HIS A 86 -13.29 0.22 8.46
N ALA A 87 -12.19 0.96 8.33
CA ALA A 87 -11.23 1.18 9.40
C ALA A 87 -11.75 2.12 10.51
N LYS A 88 -12.73 2.97 10.24
CA LYS A 88 -13.20 4.05 11.15
C LYS A 88 -13.63 3.57 12.54
N ASP A 89 -14.10 2.33 12.69
CA ASP A 89 -14.54 1.77 13.94
C ASP A 89 -13.39 1.12 14.75
N TYR A 90 -12.18 1.12 14.18
CA TYR A 90 -10.99 0.45 14.72
C TYR A 90 -9.80 1.39 14.91
N VAL A 91 -9.84 2.58 14.31
CA VAL A 91 -8.74 3.54 14.27
C VAL A 91 -9.27 4.93 14.61
N ASP A 92 -8.61 5.61 15.51
CA ASP A 92 -8.74 7.06 15.68
C ASP A 92 -7.82 7.76 14.68
N PHE A 93 -8.40 8.27 13.58
CA PHE A 93 -7.65 8.90 12.50
C PHE A 93 -6.92 10.17 12.92
N SER A 94 -7.39 10.86 13.99
CA SER A 94 -6.71 12.06 14.50
C SER A 94 -5.30 11.77 15.01
N THR A 95 -5.00 10.52 15.36
CA THR A 95 -3.66 10.09 15.80
C THR A 95 -2.69 9.81 14.65
N LEU A 96 -3.17 9.89 13.41
CA LEU A 96 -2.41 9.60 12.18
C LEU A 96 -2.08 10.86 11.37
N ASP A 97 -2.21 12.02 11.98
CA ASP A 97 -1.81 13.34 11.49
C ASP A 97 -0.57 13.77 12.29
N GLY A 98 0.60 13.32 11.84
CA GLY A 98 1.84 13.44 12.61
C GLY A 98 2.42 14.87 12.59
N ASP A 99 2.17 15.65 11.54
CA ASP A 99 2.66 17.03 11.39
C ASP A 99 1.61 18.09 11.74
N GLY A 100 0.35 17.69 11.99
CA GLY A 100 -0.73 18.56 12.45
C GLY A 100 -1.32 19.43 11.34
N ASP A 101 -1.24 19.01 10.08
CA ASP A 101 -1.74 19.76 8.93
C ASP A 101 -3.24 19.52 8.65
N GLY A 102 -3.89 18.64 9.41
CA GLY A 102 -5.29 18.25 9.29
C GLY A 102 -5.51 17.12 8.28
N TYR A 103 -4.44 16.48 7.82
CA TYR A 103 -4.50 15.29 6.97
C TYR A 103 -3.81 14.09 7.62
N VAL A 104 -4.34 12.91 7.34
CA VAL A 104 -3.66 11.65 7.64
C VAL A 104 -2.41 11.55 6.77
N ASP A 105 -1.25 11.27 7.36
CA ASP A 105 0.05 11.23 6.67
C ASP A 105 0.02 10.29 5.46
N CYS A 106 -0.50 9.07 5.66
CA CYS A 106 -0.69 8.09 4.58
C CYS A 106 -1.68 7.00 4.96
N VAL A 107 -2.53 6.59 4.01
CA VAL A 107 -3.31 5.36 4.09
C VAL A 107 -2.66 4.30 3.23
N HIS A 108 -2.20 3.20 3.85
CA HIS A 108 -1.68 2.05 3.13
C HIS A 108 -2.74 0.95 3.02
N VAL A 109 -3.16 0.64 1.81
CA VAL A 109 -4.10 -0.45 1.53
C VAL A 109 -3.35 -1.66 0.97
N VAL A 110 -3.41 -2.78 1.69
CA VAL A 110 -2.88 -4.06 1.20
C VAL A 110 -4.04 -4.85 0.59
N PHE A 111 -3.95 -5.21 -0.69
CA PHE A 111 -4.94 -6.05 -1.34
C PHE A 111 -4.53 -7.52 -1.35
N ALA A 112 -5.52 -8.43 -1.21
CA ALA A 112 -5.28 -9.87 -1.11
C ALA A 112 -4.62 -10.45 -2.38
N GLY A 113 -3.67 -11.35 -2.18
CA GLY A 113 -2.95 -12.08 -3.22
C GLY A 113 -1.82 -11.30 -3.88
N GLU A 114 -1.35 -11.79 -5.04
CA GLU A 114 -0.22 -11.22 -5.77
C GLU A 114 -0.59 -9.99 -6.59
N GLY A 115 0.35 -9.07 -6.77
CA GLY A 115 0.22 -7.88 -7.60
C GLY A 115 0.68 -8.10 -9.04
N LEU A 116 0.37 -7.14 -9.93
CA LEU A 116 0.83 -7.18 -11.32
C LEU A 116 2.37 -7.09 -11.42
N SER A 117 3.00 -6.37 -10.51
CA SER A 117 4.47 -6.25 -10.41
C SER A 117 5.18 -7.57 -10.12
N SER A 118 4.47 -8.57 -9.54
CA SER A 118 5.02 -9.91 -9.35
C SER A 118 4.90 -10.84 -10.57
N GLY A 119 4.39 -10.32 -11.69
CA GLY A 119 4.17 -11.09 -12.92
C GLY A 119 2.91 -11.96 -12.88
N SER A 120 2.02 -11.76 -11.91
CA SER A 120 0.74 -12.46 -11.86
C SER A 120 -0.16 -12.01 -13.00
N THR A 121 -0.63 -12.96 -13.81
CA THR A 121 -1.60 -12.71 -14.88
C THR A 121 -3.02 -12.53 -14.36
N ASP A 122 -3.28 -12.96 -13.12
CA ASP A 122 -4.60 -12.91 -12.48
C ASP A 122 -4.83 -11.62 -11.70
N SER A 123 -3.76 -10.86 -11.45
CA SER A 123 -3.85 -9.57 -10.79
C SER A 123 -3.65 -8.43 -11.78
N TYR A 124 -4.55 -7.49 -11.71
CA TYR A 124 -4.51 -6.29 -12.54
C TYR A 124 -4.28 -5.01 -11.74
N ILE A 125 -3.98 -5.16 -10.45
CA ILE A 125 -3.66 -4.04 -9.56
C ILE A 125 -2.14 -3.89 -9.51
N TRP A 126 -1.66 -2.73 -9.97
CA TRP A 126 -0.27 -2.33 -9.87
C TRP A 126 -0.04 -1.63 -8.53
N PRO A 127 1.02 -1.94 -7.78
CA PRO A 127 1.41 -1.15 -6.62
C PRO A 127 1.65 0.29 -7.03
N HIS A 128 1.13 1.24 -6.27
CA HIS A 128 1.34 2.66 -6.53
C HIS A 128 0.93 3.52 -5.35
N ASN A 129 1.39 4.77 -5.33
CA ASN A 129 0.88 5.84 -4.50
C ASN A 129 0.02 6.81 -5.33
N SER A 130 -0.92 7.47 -4.70
CA SER A 130 -1.77 8.48 -5.33
C SER A 130 -2.61 9.21 -4.28
N GLU A 131 -3.54 10.04 -4.74
CA GLU A 131 -4.50 10.75 -3.90
C GLU A 131 -5.95 10.43 -4.28
N LEU A 132 -6.83 10.46 -3.28
CA LEU A 132 -8.26 10.51 -3.49
C LEU A 132 -8.64 11.87 -4.10
N LEU A 133 -9.57 11.87 -5.07
CA LEU A 133 -10.09 13.13 -5.66
C LEU A 133 -10.83 13.97 -4.62
N ILE A 134 -11.54 13.29 -3.71
CA ILE A 134 -12.24 13.89 -2.58
C ILE A 134 -11.79 13.15 -1.34
N ALA A 135 -11.23 13.85 -0.38
CA ALA A 135 -10.78 13.29 0.88
C ALA A 135 -11.95 12.69 1.67
N VAL A 136 -11.66 11.69 2.48
CA VAL A 136 -12.59 11.10 3.45
C VAL A 136 -12.31 11.73 4.81
N ASN A 137 -13.37 12.22 5.49
CA ASN A 137 -13.23 12.87 6.79
C ASN A 137 -13.64 11.91 7.90
N HIS A 138 -12.74 11.68 8.85
CA HIS A 138 -13.00 10.99 10.12
C HIS A 138 -12.21 11.69 11.21
N ASP A 139 -12.74 11.74 12.43
CA ASP A 139 -12.07 12.24 13.64
C ASP A 139 -11.43 13.63 13.48
N ASN A 140 -12.08 14.51 12.69
CA ASN A 140 -11.66 15.87 12.36
C ASN A 140 -10.40 15.99 11.48
N VAL A 141 -9.90 14.92 10.92
CA VAL A 141 -8.81 14.90 9.91
C VAL A 141 -9.29 14.33 8.58
N LYS A 142 -8.50 14.53 7.54
CA LYS A 142 -8.83 14.16 6.15
C LYS A 142 -7.87 13.08 5.66
N ALA A 143 -8.38 11.92 5.30
CA ALA A 143 -7.60 10.92 4.59
C ALA A 143 -7.66 11.17 3.08
N LYS A 144 -6.53 11.42 2.44
CA LYS A 144 -6.41 11.75 1.02
C LYS A 144 -5.28 11.02 0.33
N THR A 145 -4.09 11.10 0.88
CA THR A 145 -2.88 10.44 0.38
C THR A 145 -2.93 8.95 0.67
N TYR A 146 -2.67 8.12 -0.33
CA TYR A 146 -2.67 6.69 -0.15
C TYR A 146 -1.58 5.99 -0.97
N MET A 147 -1.21 4.80 -0.52
CA MET A 147 -0.50 3.81 -1.32
C MET A 147 -1.23 2.48 -1.28
N ILE A 148 -1.03 1.65 -2.31
CA ILE A 148 -1.64 0.33 -2.42
C ILE A 148 -0.59 -0.69 -2.85
N THR A 149 -0.51 -1.81 -2.12
CA THR A 149 0.45 -2.88 -2.41
C THR A 149 -0.20 -4.27 -2.30
N PRO A 150 0.36 -5.30 -2.94
CA PRO A 150 -0.15 -6.66 -2.80
C PRO A 150 0.19 -7.26 -1.43
N GLU A 151 -0.63 -8.21 -0.98
CA GLU A 151 -0.34 -9.09 0.14
C GLU A 151 0.86 -10.00 -0.14
N LEU A 152 0.91 -10.54 -1.35
CA LEU A 152 1.84 -11.58 -1.72
C LEU A 152 2.75 -11.16 -2.87
N TYR A 153 3.96 -11.69 -2.84
CA TYR A 153 4.88 -11.77 -3.95
C TYR A 153 4.82 -13.17 -4.59
N LYS A 154 5.68 -13.45 -5.56
CA LYS A 154 5.74 -14.76 -6.26
C LYS A 154 5.71 -15.94 -5.29
N GLN A 155 5.02 -17.01 -5.70
CA GLN A 155 4.93 -18.28 -4.97
C GLN A 155 4.24 -18.16 -3.59
N GLY A 156 3.35 -17.20 -3.41
CA GLY A 156 2.58 -17.03 -2.18
C GLY A 156 3.40 -16.53 -0.99
N GLN A 157 4.59 -16.00 -1.22
CA GLN A 157 5.37 -15.34 -0.16
C GLN A 157 4.76 -14.00 0.18
N ILE A 158 4.82 -13.59 1.46
CA ILE A 158 4.41 -12.23 1.82
C ILE A 158 5.25 -11.20 1.05
N ALA A 159 4.62 -10.12 0.62
CA ALA A 159 5.30 -9.07 -0.12
C ALA A 159 6.51 -8.52 0.64
N ALA A 160 7.58 -8.23 -0.09
CA ALA A 160 8.76 -7.62 0.48
C ALA A 160 8.52 -6.15 0.86
N ILE A 161 9.15 -5.68 1.94
CA ILE A 161 9.08 -4.28 2.37
C ILE A 161 9.58 -3.32 1.29
N GLY A 162 10.42 -3.77 0.37
CA GLY A 162 10.98 -2.92 -0.69
C GLY A 162 9.90 -2.18 -1.51
N THR A 163 8.82 -2.87 -1.90
CA THR A 163 7.70 -2.22 -2.60
C THR A 163 7.00 -1.20 -1.72
N ILE A 164 6.77 -1.53 -0.43
CA ILE A 164 6.13 -0.62 0.53
C ILE A 164 7.00 0.62 0.74
N CYS A 165 8.30 0.43 0.95
CA CYS A 165 9.26 1.52 1.13
C CYS A 165 9.37 2.38 -0.14
N HIS A 166 9.32 1.78 -1.33
CA HIS A 166 9.34 2.51 -2.59
C HIS A 166 8.13 3.46 -2.71
N GLU A 167 6.92 2.94 -2.53
CA GLU A 167 5.70 3.74 -2.64
C GLU A 167 5.60 4.82 -1.54
N PHE A 168 6.02 4.50 -0.31
CA PHE A 168 6.07 5.48 0.77
C PHE A 168 7.18 6.52 0.54
N GLY A 169 8.29 6.14 -0.08
CA GLY A 169 9.34 7.07 -0.50
C GLY A 169 8.83 8.17 -1.42
N HIS A 170 7.94 7.83 -2.35
CA HIS A 170 7.28 8.84 -3.19
C HIS A 170 6.40 9.81 -2.39
N ILE A 171 5.70 9.33 -1.36
CA ILE A 171 4.91 10.19 -0.46
C ILE A 171 5.82 11.17 0.28
N LEU A 172 7.04 10.76 0.62
CA LEU A 172 8.07 11.63 1.20
C LEU A 172 8.75 12.56 0.17
N GLY A 173 8.34 12.49 -1.10
CA GLY A 173 8.85 13.35 -2.18
C GLY A 173 10.04 12.77 -2.96
N ALA A 174 10.44 11.52 -2.74
CA ALA A 174 11.49 10.88 -3.51
C ALA A 174 11.01 10.57 -4.95
N PRO A 175 11.80 10.87 -5.99
CA PRO A 175 11.50 10.44 -7.34
C PRO A 175 11.82 8.95 -7.55
N ASP A 176 11.39 8.39 -8.67
CA ASP A 176 11.92 7.10 -9.14
C ASP A 176 13.42 7.21 -9.45
N TYR A 177 14.20 6.27 -8.92
CA TYR A 177 15.65 6.22 -9.12
C TYR A 177 16.09 5.26 -10.22
N TYR A 178 15.13 4.61 -10.89
CA TYR A 178 15.39 3.77 -12.06
C TYR A 178 15.20 4.56 -13.37
N ASP A 179 15.78 4.06 -14.47
CA ASP A 179 15.67 4.72 -15.76
C ASP A 179 14.24 4.66 -16.32
N LEU A 180 13.58 5.81 -16.42
CA LEU A 180 12.24 5.94 -16.98
C LEU A 180 12.19 5.87 -18.52
N ARG A 181 13.35 5.82 -19.17
CA ARG A 181 13.46 5.70 -20.65
C ARG A 181 13.39 4.24 -21.07
N TYR A 182 12.26 3.60 -20.78
CA TYR A 182 12.02 2.24 -21.20
C TYR A 182 12.13 2.11 -22.72
N THR A 183 13.22 1.50 -23.21
CA THR A 183 13.19 0.78 -24.46
C THR A 183 12.83 -0.67 -24.13
N ASP A 184 12.14 -1.37 -25.04
CA ASP A 184 11.72 -2.79 -24.84
C ASP A 184 12.88 -3.73 -24.47
N ALA A 185 14.13 -3.29 -24.61
CA ALA A 185 15.34 -4.03 -24.27
C ALA A 185 15.71 -3.98 -22.77
N ASP A 186 15.16 -3.01 -22.00
CA ASP A 186 15.54 -2.76 -20.61
C ASP A 186 14.50 -3.28 -19.59
N ALA A 187 13.38 -3.84 -20.08
CA ALA A 187 12.28 -4.30 -19.26
C ALA A 187 12.63 -5.49 -18.33
N ASP A 188 13.74 -6.16 -18.57
CA ASP A 188 14.19 -7.33 -17.81
C ASP A 188 15.14 -7.00 -16.64
N GLN A 189 15.44 -5.70 -16.38
CA GLN A 189 16.45 -5.30 -15.41
C GLN A 189 15.86 -4.59 -14.15
N CYS A 190 14.54 -4.62 -13.94
CA CYS A 190 13.90 -4.07 -12.74
C CYS A 190 13.38 -5.15 -11.81
#